data_8281eb7bbaf45f6fac49fef93d3d93bb
#
_entry.id   8281eb7bbaf45f6fac49fef93d3d93bb
#
_cell.length_a   1.000
_cell.length_b   1.000
_cell.length_c   1.000
_cell.angle_alpha   90.00
_cell.angle_beta   90.00
_cell.angle_gamma   90.00
#
_symmetry.space_group_name_H-M   'P 1'
#
loop_
_entity.id
_entity.type
_entity.pdbx_description
1 polymer ?
#
loop_
_entity_poly.entity_id
_entity_poly.type
_entity_poly.pdbx_seq_one_letter_code
_entity_poly.pdbx_strand_id
1 'polypeptide(L)'
;ELIHTLVYGIQTPTLFQIRSLAQLYDINICEYVDKAWIDSDVKNLVDYDHMGYTLVTLSVALWAYWHSTSFVDGLLAVVNAGGDADTNAAVACAILGAKYGYSSIPNEYVEDLLYKESLDKTIDSLLNICIK
;
A
#
# COMPACT_ATOMS: atom_id res chain seq x y z
N GLU A 1 11.55 -0.10 0.95
CA GLU A 1 11.97 1.32 1.07
C GLU A 1 10.81 2.25 1.42
N LEU A 2 9.70 2.32 0.64
CA LEU A 2 8.59 3.24 0.92
C LEU A 2 8.04 3.09 2.35
N ILE A 3 7.67 1.87 2.74
CA ILE A 3 7.16 1.57 4.09
C ILE A 3 8.20 1.94 5.16
N HIS A 4 9.45 1.57 4.96
CA HIS A 4 10.54 1.91 5.88
C HIS A 4 10.65 3.43 6.08
N THR A 5 10.65 4.20 4.99
CA THR A 5 10.74 5.67 5.06
C THR A 5 9.55 6.28 5.79
N LEU A 6 8.34 5.75 5.58
CA LEU A 6 7.12 6.21 6.25
C LEU A 6 7.14 5.87 7.75
N VAL A 7 7.52 4.65 8.11
CA VAL A 7 7.55 4.18 9.53
C VAL A 7 8.56 4.97 10.35
N TYR A 8 9.74 5.25 9.80
CA TYR A 8 10.78 6.00 10.52
C TYR A 8 10.60 7.52 10.43
N GLY A 9 9.54 8.02 9.75
CA GLY A 9 9.18 9.44 9.75
C GLY A 9 10.22 10.38 9.14
N ILE A 10 11.12 9.85 8.29
CA ILE A 10 12.25 10.63 7.77
C ILE A 10 11.77 11.69 6.79
N GLN A 11 10.86 11.31 5.89
CA GLN A 11 10.17 12.22 4.94
C GLN A 11 9.05 11.45 4.23
N THR A 12 8.03 12.19 3.75
CA THR A 12 7.03 11.62 2.83
C THR A 12 7.68 11.45 1.44
N PRO A 13 7.88 10.22 0.94
CA PRO A 13 8.54 10.01 -0.34
C PRO A 13 7.80 10.71 -1.49
N THR A 14 8.54 11.49 -2.25
CA THR A 14 8.04 12.18 -3.43
C THR A 14 7.97 11.26 -4.64
N LEU A 15 7.18 11.63 -5.67
CA LEU A 15 7.17 10.95 -6.95
C LEU A 15 8.59 10.76 -7.51
N PHE A 16 9.41 11.80 -7.47
CA PHE A 16 10.78 11.75 -8.00
C PHE A 16 11.63 10.68 -7.30
N GLN A 17 11.54 10.57 -5.96
CA GLN A 17 12.29 9.58 -5.20
C GLN A 17 11.81 8.15 -5.51
N ILE A 18 10.49 7.92 -5.55
CA ILE A 18 9.93 6.59 -5.87
C ILE A 18 10.28 6.20 -7.30
N ARG A 19 10.15 7.13 -8.26
CA ARG A 19 10.49 6.88 -9.66
C ARG A 19 11.98 6.62 -9.86
N SER A 20 12.85 7.36 -9.17
CA SER A 20 14.30 7.13 -9.22
C SER A 20 14.68 5.76 -8.66
N LEU A 21 14.02 5.34 -7.58
CA LEU A 21 14.21 4.00 -7.04
C LEU A 21 13.73 2.92 -8.02
N ALA A 22 12.55 3.09 -8.60
CA ALA A 22 12.01 2.17 -9.61
C ALA A 22 12.98 1.97 -10.78
N GLN A 23 13.56 3.05 -11.28
CA GLN A 23 14.52 3.03 -12.40
C GLN A 23 15.79 2.24 -12.09
N LEU A 24 16.22 2.15 -10.81
CA LEU A 24 17.39 1.35 -10.42
C LEU A 24 17.15 -0.16 -10.56
N TYR A 25 15.88 -0.60 -10.48
CA TYR A 25 15.52 -2.02 -10.60
C TYR A 25 15.13 -2.38 -12.03
N ASP A 26 14.19 -1.66 -12.64
CA ASP A 26 13.76 -1.84 -14.02
C ASP A 26 13.05 -0.58 -14.52
N ILE A 27 13.43 -0.09 -15.69
CA ILE A 27 12.83 1.09 -16.30
C ILE A 27 11.31 0.92 -16.55
N ASN A 28 10.85 -0.31 -16.79
CA ASN A 28 9.44 -0.59 -17.01
C ASN A 28 8.58 -0.33 -15.76
N ILE A 29 9.15 -0.41 -14.56
CA ILE A 29 8.44 -0.06 -13.32
C ILE A 29 8.04 1.41 -13.31
N CYS A 30 8.82 2.28 -13.93
CA CYS A 30 8.54 3.72 -14.00
C CYS A 30 7.19 4.03 -14.65
N GLU A 31 6.78 3.26 -15.65
CA GLU A 31 5.47 3.45 -16.30
C GLU A 31 4.31 3.25 -15.30
N TYR A 32 4.40 2.24 -14.45
CA TYR A 32 3.37 1.95 -13.44
C TYR A 32 3.38 2.96 -12.30
N VAL A 33 4.54 3.50 -11.95
CA VAL A 33 4.69 4.61 -10.99
C VAL A 33 4.05 5.88 -11.55
N ASP A 34 4.35 6.21 -12.81
CA ASP A 34 3.83 7.40 -13.47
C ASP A 34 2.30 7.32 -13.65
N LYS A 35 1.76 6.16 -14.05
CA LYS A 35 0.31 5.91 -14.12
C LYS A 35 -0.37 6.14 -12.78
N ALA A 36 0.18 5.58 -11.70
CA ALA A 36 -0.37 5.72 -10.36
C ALA A 36 -0.42 7.19 -9.88
N TRP A 37 0.52 8.01 -10.33
CA TRP A 37 0.55 9.43 -9.99
C TRP A 37 -0.43 10.27 -10.81
N ILE A 38 -0.55 9.98 -12.11
CA ILE A 38 -1.30 10.81 -13.05
C ILE A 38 -2.78 10.50 -13.01
N ASP A 39 -3.15 9.22 -12.85
CA ASP A 39 -4.54 8.81 -12.94
C ASP A 39 -5.34 9.25 -11.70
N SER A 40 -6.49 9.82 -11.93
CA SER A 40 -7.39 10.27 -10.87
C SER A 40 -8.36 9.19 -10.37
N ASP A 41 -8.49 8.07 -11.10
CA ASP A 41 -9.40 6.97 -10.76
C ASP A 41 -8.64 5.64 -10.76
N VAL A 42 -8.56 5.00 -9.59
CA VAL A 42 -7.89 3.71 -9.41
C VAL A 42 -8.44 2.60 -10.33
N LYS A 43 -9.69 2.71 -10.77
CA LYS A 43 -10.30 1.75 -11.70
C LYS A 43 -9.59 1.66 -13.03
N ASN A 44 -8.91 2.71 -13.44
CA ASN A 44 -8.14 2.74 -14.69
C ASN A 44 -6.81 1.99 -14.57
N LEU A 45 -6.39 1.65 -13.34
CA LEU A 45 -5.15 0.94 -13.07
C LEU A 45 -5.35 -0.57 -12.94
N VAL A 46 -6.56 -1.03 -12.62
CA VAL A 46 -6.83 -2.48 -12.49
C VAL A 46 -6.91 -3.14 -13.86
N ASP A 47 -6.35 -4.34 -13.95
CA ASP A 47 -6.33 -5.16 -15.16
C ASP A 47 -7.07 -6.46 -14.87
N TYR A 48 -8.19 -6.67 -15.56
CA TYR A 48 -9.02 -7.87 -15.42
C TYR A 48 -8.50 -9.06 -16.23
N ASP A 49 -7.69 -8.80 -17.26
CA ASP A 49 -7.13 -9.85 -18.12
C ASP A 49 -5.84 -10.43 -17.53
N HIS A 50 -5.12 -9.65 -16.70
CA HIS A 50 -3.86 -10.02 -16.07
C HIS A 50 -3.92 -9.86 -14.54
N MET A 51 -4.97 -10.43 -13.91
CA MET A 51 -5.10 -10.45 -12.45
C MET A 51 -3.86 -11.11 -11.81
N GLY A 52 -3.39 -10.53 -10.70
CA GLY A 52 -2.19 -10.98 -10.00
C GLY A 52 -0.87 -10.45 -10.59
N TYR A 53 -0.92 -9.57 -11.58
CA TYR A 53 0.31 -8.97 -12.11
C TYR A 53 0.88 -7.94 -11.13
N THR A 54 2.06 -8.21 -10.60
CA THR A 54 2.68 -7.46 -9.49
C THR A 54 2.86 -5.98 -9.75
N LEU A 55 3.08 -5.54 -11.00
CA LEU A 55 3.23 -4.12 -11.32
C LEU A 55 1.88 -3.38 -11.31
N VAL A 56 0.78 -4.07 -11.60
CA VAL A 56 -0.58 -3.52 -11.41
C VAL A 56 -0.83 -3.32 -9.91
N THR A 57 -0.54 -4.31 -9.08
CA THR A 57 -0.64 -4.20 -7.62
C THR A 57 0.21 -3.05 -7.07
N LEU A 58 1.44 -2.90 -7.55
CA LEU A 58 2.31 -1.78 -7.20
C LEU A 58 1.67 -0.43 -7.57
N SER A 59 1.14 -0.32 -8.79
CA SER A 59 0.49 0.89 -9.28
C SER A 59 -0.72 1.27 -8.43
N VAL A 60 -1.61 0.32 -8.15
CA VAL A 60 -2.79 0.51 -7.31
C VAL A 60 -2.40 0.94 -5.88
N ALA A 61 -1.40 0.31 -5.30
CA ALA A 61 -0.93 0.64 -3.96
C ALA A 61 -0.28 2.04 -3.88
N LEU A 62 0.48 2.44 -4.90
CA LEU A 62 1.04 3.79 -5.00
C LEU A 62 -0.05 4.83 -5.25
N TRP A 63 -1.07 4.50 -6.05
CA TRP A 63 -2.23 5.36 -6.22
C TRP A 63 -2.91 5.63 -4.87
N ALA A 64 -3.20 4.60 -4.09
CA ALA A 64 -3.77 4.74 -2.76
C ALA A 64 -2.88 5.61 -1.85
N TYR A 65 -1.57 5.45 -1.92
CA TYR A 65 -0.63 6.28 -1.18
C TYR A 65 -0.75 7.77 -1.51
N TRP A 66 -0.89 8.14 -2.78
CA TRP A 66 -0.91 9.54 -3.19
C TRP A 66 -2.29 10.19 -3.13
N HIS A 67 -3.34 9.46 -3.47
CA HIS A 67 -4.68 10.03 -3.69
C HIS A 67 -5.64 9.85 -2.51
N SER A 68 -5.34 8.95 -1.54
CA SER A 68 -6.21 8.75 -0.39
C SER A 68 -6.05 9.83 0.67
N THR A 69 -7.16 10.16 1.32
CA THR A 69 -7.24 11.12 2.43
C THR A 69 -7.23 10.45 3.80
N SER A 70 -7.49 9.14 3.86
CA SER A 70 -7.46 8.32 5.06
C SER A 70 -7.19 6.85 4.73
N PHE A 71 -6.92 6.03 5.76
CA PHE A 71 -6.79 4.58 5.61
C PHE A 71 -8.03 3.96 4.96
N VAL A 72 -9.21 4.27 5.50
CA VAL A 72 -10.50 3.72 5.03
C VAL A 72 -10.82 4.16 3.61
N ASP A 73 -10.59 5.45 3.30
CA ASP A 73 -10.80 5.99 1.96
C ASP A 73 -9.98 5.21 0.91
N GLY A 74 -8.69 5.02 1.18
CA GLY A 74 -7.82 4.26 0.29
C GLY A 74 -8.18 2.79 0.18
N LEU A 75 -8.48 2.13 1.29
CA LEU A 75 -8.93 0.73 1.31
C LEU A 75 -10.19 0.54 0.46
N LEU A 76 -11.23 1.35 0.70
CA LEU A 76 -12.49 1.22 -0.01
C LEU A 76 -12.37 1.55 -1.49
N ALA A 77 -11.56 2.54 -1.86
CA ALA A 77 -11.30 2.86 -3.26
C ALA A 77 -10.67 1.66 -3.99
N VAL A 78 -9.65 1.04 -3.39
CA VAL A 78 -8.96 -0.12 -3.98
C VAL A 78 -9.87 -1.34 -4.08
N VAL A 79 -10.60 -1.68 -3.01
CA VAL A 79 -11.51 -2.84 -3.02
C VAL A 79 -12.63 -2.65 -4.05
N ASN A 80 -13.22 -1.46 -4.13
CA ASN A 80 -14.29 -1.16 -5.08
C ASN A 80 -13.81 -1.02 -6.55
N ALA A 81 -12.50 -0.91 -6.77
CA ALA A 81 -11.94 -0.92 -8.11
C ALA A 81 -12.09 -2.28 -8.80
N GLY A 82 -12.14 -3.38 -8.02
CA GLY A 82 -12.27 -4.73 -8.55
C GLY A 82 -10.93 -5.33 -9.02
N GLY A 83 -10.98 -6.18 -10.03
CA GLY A 83 -9.81 -6.94 -10.46
C GLY A 83 -9.34 -7.91 -9.36
N ASP A 84 -8.03 -7.98 -9.12
CA ASP A 84 -7.41 -8.73 -8.02
C ASP A 84 -7.50 -7.91 -6.71
N ALA A 85 -8.74 -7.64 -6.28
CA ALA A 85 -9.05 -6.67 -5.23
C ALA A 85 -8.43 -7.01 -3.87
N ASP A 86 -8.38 -8.28 -3.50
CA ASP A 86 -7.82 -8.76 -2.24
C ASP A 86 -6.29 -8.59 -2.19
N THR A 87 -5.58 -8.99 -3.23
CA THR A 87 -4.12 -8.80 -3.33
C THR A 87 -3.78 -7.31 -3.39
N ASN A 88 -4.48 -6.55 -4.22
CA ASN A 88 -4.25 -5.10 -4.35
C ASN A 88 -4.51 -4.38 -3.03
N ALA A 89 -5.59 -4.73 -2.32
CA ALA A 89 -5.90 -4.15 -1.01
C ALA A 89 -4.88 -4.54 0.06
N ALA A 90 -4.41 -5.78 0.08
CA ALA A 90 -3.39 -6.21 1.04
C ALA A 90 -2.11 -5.37 0.95
N VAL A 91 -1.61 -5.13 -0.27
CA VAL A 91 -0.40 -4.32 -0.48
C VAL A 91 -0.68 -2.83 -0.23
N ALA A 92 -1.81 -2.31 -0.70
CA ALA A 92 -2.20 -0.93 -0.45
C ALA A 92 -2.35 -0.63 1.04
N CYS A 93 -3.02 -1.52 1.81
CA CYS A 93 -3.20 -1.35 3.25
C CYS A 93 -1.89 -1.37 4.04
N ALA A 94 -0.88 -2.14 3.60
CA ALA A 94 0.44 -2.08 4.23
C ALA A 94 1.07 -0.67 4.10
N ILE A 95 0.94 -0.04 2.93
CA ILE A 95 1.43 1.33 2.70
C ILE A 95 0.57 2.37 3.44
N LEU A 96 -0.76 2.23 3.40
CA LEU A 96 -1.69 3.12 4.08
C LEU A 96 -1.52 3.06 5.61
N GLY A 97 -1.32 1.86 6.16
CA GLY A 97 -1.02 1.67 7.58
C GLY A 97 0.29 2.36 8.01
N ALA A 98 1.32 2.29 7.17
CA ALA A 98 2.57 3.01 7.40
C ALA A 98 2.41 4.54 7.27
N LYS A 99 1.52 5.01 6.38
CA LYS A 99 1.24 6.43 6.16
C LYS A 99 0.38 7.05 7.26
N TYR A 100 -0.68 6.37 7.67
CA TYR A 100 -1.71 6.92 8.56
C TYR A 100 -1.62 6.41 10.00
N GLY A 101 -0.85 5.36 10.24
CA GLY A 101 -0.66 4.73 11.55
C GLY A 101 -1.75 3.70 11.89
N TYR A 102 -1.43 2.81 12.83
CA TYR A 102 -2.32 1.74 13.29
C TYR A 102 -3.67 2.26 13.82
N SER A 103 -3.65 3.38 14.54
CA SER A 103 -4.86 3.99 15.11
C SER A 103 -5.85 4.52 14.07
N SER A 104 -5.47 4.59 12.80
CA SER A 104 -6.36 4.98 11.69
C SER A 104 -7.19 3.81 11.16
N ILE A 105 -6.87 2.59 11.55
CA ILE A 105 -7.60 1.38 11.16
C ILE A 105 -8.85 1.28 12.05
N PRO A 106 -10.07 1.15 11.49
CA PRO A 106 -11.28 0.99 12.28
C PRO A 106 -11.19 -0.22 13.22
N ASN A 107 -11.62 -0.04 14.47
CA ASN A 107 -11.57 -1.11 15.47
C ASN A 107 -12.31 -2.37 15.02
N GLU A 108 -13.43 -2.22 14.34
CA GLU A 108 -14.21 -3.33 13.78
C GLU A 108 -13.40 -4.21 12.84
N TYR A 109 -12.51 -3.64 12.02
CA TYR A 109 -11.64 -4.42 11.13
C TYR A 109 -10.55 -5.16 11.89
N VAL A 110 -10.10 -4.59 13.00
CA VAL A 110 -9.07 -5.19 13.85
C VAL A 110 -9.66 -6.30 14.72
N GLU A 111 -10.82 -6.08 15.31
CA GLU A 111 -11.47 -7.03 16.23
C GLU A 111 -12.02 -8.28 15.49
N ASP A 112 -12.51 -8.12 14.27
CA ASP A 112 -13.05 -9.21 13.46
C ASP A 112 -11.94 -9.98 12.69
N LEU A 113 -10.66 -9.60 12.87
CA LEU A 113 -9.56 -10.23 12.16
C LEU A 113 -9.34 -11.67 12.62
N LEU A 114 -9.40 -12.63 11.68
CA LEU A 114 -9.09 -14.02 11.95
C LEU A 114 -7.67 -14.18 12.50
N TYR A 115 -7.54 -15.01 13.53
CA TYR A 115 -6.24 -15.27 14.18
C TYR A 115 -5.56 -14.03 14.79
N LYS A 116 -6.32 -13.01 15.15
CA LYS A 116 -5.82 -11.74 15.73
C LYS A 116 -4.76 -11.96 16.81
N GLU A 117 -5.05 -12.80 17.82
CA GLU A 117 -4.09 -13.06 18.91
C GLU A 117 -2.73 -13.63 18.45
N SER A 118 -2.75 -14.48 17.44
CA SER A 118 -1.51 -15.05 16.88
C SER A 118 -0.73 -13.99 16.09
N LEU A 119 -1.45 -13.13 15.36
CA LEU A 119 -0.88 -12.03 14.61
C LEU A 119 -0.25 -11.00 15.55
N ASP A 120 -0.95 -10.60 16.62
CA ASP A 120 -0.46 -9.66 17.61
C ASP A 120 0.84 -10.16 18.25
N LYS A 121 0.90 -11.43 18.68
CA LYS A 121 2.11 -12.04 19.24
C LYS A 121 3.29 -12.01 18.25
N THR A 122 3.01 -12.23 16.97
CA THR A 122 4.04 -12.21 15.92
C THR A 122 4.55 -10.79 15.69
N ILE A 123 3.65 -9.82 15.67
CA ILE A 123 3.99 -8.39 15.55
C ILE A 123 4.83 -7.94 16.75
N ASP A 124 4.42 -8.24 17.97
CA ASP A 124 5.17 -7.90 19.19
C ASP A 124 6.58 -8.50 19.16
N SER A 125 6.69 -9.75 18.73
CA SER A 125 7.99 -10.42 18.59
C SER A 125 8.89 -9.72 17.58
N LEU A 126 8.33 -9.29 16.44
CA LEU A 126 9.05 -8.55 15.40
C LEU A 126 9.49 -7.17 15.92
N LEU A 127 8.59 -6.44 16.58
CA LEU A 127 8.89 -5.12 17.15
C LEU A 127 10.02 -5.19 18.17
N ASN A 128 10.03 -6.21 19.03
CA ASN A 128 11.10 -6.43 20.01
C ASN A 128 12.48 -6.70 19.39
N ILE A 129 12.51 -7.17 18.13
CA ILE A 129 13.76 -7.38 17.39
C ILE A 129 14.20 -6.10 16.67
N CYS A 130 13.25 -5.38 16.07
CA CYS A 130 13.52 -4.23 15.20
C CYS A 130 13.71 -2.91 15.95
N ILE A 131 13.08 -2.76 17.12
CA ILE A 131 13.12 -1.54 17.93
C ILE A 131 14.00 -1.80 19.16
N LYS A 132 15.29 -1.79 18.97
CA LYS A 132 16.31 -1.80 20.05
C LYS A 132 17.04 -0.48 20.07
#